data_e1cc636755eb7d08c9ee1eb4c9a01a84
#
_entry.id   e1cc636755eb7d08c9ee1eb4c9a01a84
#
_cell.length_a   1.000
_cell.length_b   1.000
_cell.length_c   1.000
_cell.angle_alpha   90.00
_cell.angle_beta   90.00
_cell.angle_gamma   90.00
#
_symmetry.space_group_name_H-M   'P 1'
#
loop_
_entity.id
_entity.type
_entity.pdbx_description
1 polymer ?
#
loop_
_entity_poly.entity_id
_entity_poly.type
_entity_poly.pdbx_seq_one_letter_code
_entity_poly.pdbx_strand_id
1 'polypeptide(L)'
;DPDPAAYPHFNAFFTRALRDGARPLDPDPGALLIPADGRISQAGPIRAGRVFQAKGHDYSAAELLGDEAAARPYVDGSFATVYLSPRDYHRVHMPLAGRLQATAHVPGRLFSVAPFTVEAVPRLFARNERLVCHFDTALGPVAVVMVGALLVSGVETVWGGVEIPPYGPGKRILRRDYSGRLPAIE
;
A
#
# COMPACT_ATOMS: atom_id res chain seq x y z
N ASP A 1 18.87 -11.68 8.12
CA ASP A 1 19.64 -12.84 7.69
C ASP A 1 19.08 -13.35 6.35
N PRO A 2 19.90 -13.73 5.36
CA PRO A 2 19.42 -14.32 4.11
C PRO A 2 18.98 -15.78 4.28
N ASP A 3 19.40 -16.45 5.34
CA ASP A 3 19.02 -17.84 5.59
C ASP A 3 17.61 -17.91 6.21
N PRO A 4 16.62 -18.51 5.51
CA PRO A 4 15.28 -18.70 6.06
C PRO A 4 15.25 -19.50 7.38
N ALA A 5 16.21 -20.41 7.60
CA ALA A 5 16.29 -21.21 8.81
C ALA A 5 16.70 -20.41 10.06
N ALA A 6 17.21 -19.20 9.88
CA ALA A 6 17.51 -18.28 10.99
C ALA A 6 16.25 -17.68 11.65
N TYR A 7 15.05 -17.90 11.07
CA TYR A 7 13.80 -17.34 11.56
C TYR A 7 12.92 -18.41 12.22
N PRO A 8 12.29 -18.13 13.37
CA PRO A 8 11.50 -19.11 14.12
C PRO A 8 10.24 -19.61 13.38
N HIS A 9 9.73 -18.84 12.43
CA HIS A 9 8.56 -19.18 11.62
C HIS A 9 8.49 -18.29 10.37
N PHE A 10 7.66 -18.70 9.39
CA PHE A 10 7.51 -18.00 8.11
C PHE A 10 7.18 -16.51 8.26
N ASN A 11 6.28 -16.13 9.17
CA ASN A 11 5.90 -14.74 9.35
C ASN A 11 7.08 -13.87 9.80
N ALA A 12 7.95 -14.36 10.67
CA ALA A 12 9.15 -13.63 11.07
C ALA A 12 10.10 -13.40 9.90
N PHE A 13 10.23 -14.39 9.00
CA PHE A 13 10.97 -14.21 7.76
C PHE A 13 10.29 -13.23 6.82
N PHE A 14 8.99 -13.34 6.64
CA PHE A 14 8.20 -12.52 5.70
C PHE A 14 8.21 -11.04 6.08
N THR A 15 8.11 -10.74 7.38
CA THR A 15 8.10 -9.37 7.92
C THR A 15 9.49 -8.87 8.37
N ARG A 16 10.58 -9.54 7.98
CA ARG A 16 11.95 -9.21 8.38
C ARG A 16 12.33 -7.77 8.01
N ALA A 17 13.18 -7.17 8.80
CA ALA A 17 13.87 -5.94 8.44
C ALA A 17 15.03 -6.21 7.47
N LEU A 18 15.37 -5.23 6.65
CA LEU A 18 16.62 -5.20 5.91
C LEU A 18 17.77 -4.81 6.84
N ARG A 19 19.00 -5.14 6.44
CA ARG A 19 20.21 -4.59 7.05
C ARG A 19 20.35 -3.12 6.69
N ASP A 20 20.96 -2.36 7.54
CA ASP A 20 21.29 -0.97 7.26
C ASP A 20 22.06 -0.84 5.95
N GLY A 21 21.72 0.13 5.14
CA GLY A 21 22.33 0.38 3.83
C GLY A 21 22.00 -0.65 2.73
N ALA A 22 21.13 -1.64 2.98
CA ALA A 22 20.74 -2.63 1.96
C ALA A 22 19.95 -2.05 0.79
N ARG A 23 19.37 -0.88 0.97
CA ARG A 23 18.69 -0.09 -0.07
C ARG A 23 19.19 1.35 0.05
N PRO A 24 20.22 1.74 -0.70
CA PRO A 24 20.69 3.14 -0.71
C PRO A 24 19.57 4.03 -1.26
N LEU A 25 19.37 5.15 -0.59
CA LEU A 25 18.39 6.16 -1.02
C LEU A 25 19.01 7.02 -2.12
N ASP A 26 18.19 7.49 -3.06
CA ASP A 26 18.60 8.49 -4.03
C ASP A 26 18.91 9.79 -3.28
N PRO A 27 20.07 10.41 -3.49
CA PRO A 27 20.44 11.66 -2.82
C PRO A 27 19.70 12.88 -3.38
N ASP A 28 19.02 12.78 -4.52
CA ASP A 28 18.25 13.88 -5.09
C ASP A 28 17.02 14.17 -4.21
N PRO A 29 16.92 15.38 -3.61
CA PRO A 29 15.79 15.74 -2.77
C PRO A 29 14.46 15.85 -3.55
N GLY A 30 14.52 15.91 -4.89
CA GLY A 30 13.36 15.87 -5.77
C GLY A 30 12.92 14.46 -6.16
N ALA A 31 13.67 13.42 -5.79
CA ALA A 31 13.35 12.05 -6.13
C ALA A 31 12.16 11.53 -5.34
N LEU A 32 11.26 10.85 -6.03
CA LEU A 32 10.21 10.04 -5.42
C LEU A 32 10.72 8.61 -5.29
N LEU A 33 10.92 8.14 -4.08
CA LEU A 33 11.47 6.82 -3.83
C LEU A 33 10.42 5.72 -4.06
N ILE A 34 10.85 4.57 -4.53
CA ILE A 34 9.96 3.40 -4.64
C ILE A 34 9.70 2.85 -3.22
N PRO A 35 8.45 2.78 -2.78
CA PRO A 35 8.12 2.47 -1.38
C PRO A 35 8.33 1.00 -1.00
N ALA A 36 8.55 0.11 -1.95
CA ALA A 36 8.66 -1.33 -1.72
C ALA A 36 9.54 -2.01 -2.77
N ASP A 37 10.16 -3.12 -2.40
CA ASP A 37 10.77 -4.01 -3.37
C ASP A 37 9.69 -4.63 -4.27
N GLY A 38 10.02 -4.93 -5.50
CA GLY A 38 9.09 -5.58 -6.40
C GLY A 38 9.17 -5.06 -7.85
N ARG A 39 8.05 -5.11 -8.53
CA ARG A 39 7.93 -4.70 -9.92
C ARG A 39 6.80 -3.69 -10.09
N ILE A 40 7.07 -2.56 -10.72
CA ILE A 40 5.99 -1.66 -11.16
C ILE A 40 5.18 -2.39 -12.22
N SER A 41 3.92 -2.69 -11.90
CA SER A 41 2.99 -3.32 -12.83
C SER A 41 2.26 -2.30 -13.69
N GLN A 42 1.88 -1.17 -13.10
CA GLN A 42 1.23 -0.06 -13.77
C GLN A 42 1.65 1.27 -13.12
N ALA A 43 1.78 2.31 -13.93
CA ALA A 43 1.95 3.69 -13.46
C ALA A 43 1.40 4.65 -14.50
N GLY A 44 0.88 5.79 -14.06
CA GLY A 44 0.35 6.80 -14.97
C GLY A 44 -0.58 7.80 -14.28
N PRO A 45 -1.22 8.65 -15.08
CA PRO A 45 -2.20 9.60 -14.57
C PRO A 45 -3.51 8.92 -14.16
N ILE A 46 -4.12 9.43 -13.11
CA ILE A 46 -5.51 9.16 -12.75
C ILE A 46 -6.37 10.05 -13.65
N ARG A 47 -7.18 9.45 -14.53
CA ARG A 47 -8.01 10.21 -15.47
C ARG A 47 -9.48 10.08 -15.09
N ALA A 48 -10.15 11.22 -14.87
CA ALA A 48 -11.54 11.24 -14.40
C ALA A 48 -11.77 10.33 -13.18
N GLY A 49 -10.82 10.32 -12.24
CA GLY A 49 -10.86 9.50 -11.06
C GLY A 49 -10.64 8.00 -11.29
N ARG A 50 -10.23 7.56 -12.50
CA ARG A 50 -10.02 6.14 -12.84
C ARG A 50 -8.56 5.75 -12.77
N VAL A 51 -8.30 4.60 -12.17
CA VAL A 51 -6.98 3.97 -12.02
C VAL A 51 -6.95 2.72 -12.91
N PHE A 52 -5.98 2.65 -13.79
CA PHE A 52 -5.81 1.50 -14.69
C PHE A 52 -5.25 0.29 -13.92
N GLN A 53 -5.87 -0.87 -14.07
CA GLN A 53 -5.43 -2.13 -13.45
C GLN A 53 -4.66 -3.00 -14.43
N ALA A 54 -5.29 -3.35 -15.55
CA ALA A 54 -4.76 -4.20 -16.62
C ALA A 54 -5.62 -3.97 -17.88
N LYS A 55 -5.26 -4.57 -19.00
CA LYS A 55 -6.03 -4.44 -20.25
C LYS A 55 -7.51 -4.79 -20.03
N GLY A 56 -8.38 -3.83 -20.28
CA GLY A 56 -9.82 -3.97 -20.10
C GLY A 56 -10.34 -3.83 -18.67
N HIS A 57 -9.48 -3.56 -17.71
CA HIS A 57 -9.85 -3.40 -16.31
C HIS A 57 -9.32 -2.11 -15.71
N ASP A 58 -10.19 -1.37 -15.10
CA ASP A 58 -9.91 -0.21 -14.27
C ASP A 58 -10.85 -0.17 -13.06
N TYR A 59 -10.60 0.72 -12.13
CA TYR A 59 -11.45 0.99 -10.97
C TYR A 59 -11.34 2.47 -10.59
N SER A 60 -12.31 3.00 -9.84
CA SER A 60 -12.21 4.38 -9.38
C SER A 60 -11.26 4.52 -8.19
N ALA A 61 -10.63 5.68 -8.06
CA ALA A 61 -9.87 6.03 -6.85
C ALA A 61 -10.76 5.94 -5.60
N ALA A 62 -12.04 6.31 -5.71
CA ALA A 62 -13.01 6.18 -4.62
C ALA A 62 -13.24 4.72 -4.20
N GLU A 63 -13.37 3.80 -5.16
CA GLU A 63 -13.46 2.37 -4.86
C GLU A 63 -12.20 1.87 -4.15
N LEU A 64 -11.00 2.30 -4.59
CA LEU A 64 -9.74 1.90 -3.97
C LEU A 64 -9.60 2.47 -2.56
N LEU A 65 -9.88 3.75 -2.36
CA LEU A 65 -9.72 4.44 -1.08
C LEU A 65 -10.92 4.20 -0.13
N GLY A 66 -12.01 3.61 -0.66
CA GLY A 66 -13.21 3.27 0.10
C GLY A 66 -14.07 4.46 0.48
N ASP A 67 -13.87 5.63 -0.16
CA ASP A 67 -14.59 6.86 0.14
C ASP A 67 -14.47 7.89 -1.00
N GLU A 68 -15.59 8.45 -1.43
CA GLU A 68 -15.66 9.50 -2.46
C GLU A 68 -14.96 10.79 -2.02
N ALA A 69 -15.16 11.22 -0.77
CA ALA A 69 -14.57 12.46 -0.27
C ALA A 69 -13.05 12.31 -0.13
N ALA A 70 -12.57 11.15 0.36
CA ALA A 70 -11.15 10.84 0.48
C ALA A 70 -10.45 10.73 -0.90
N ALA A 71 -11.19 10.43 -1.96
CA ALA A 71 -10.64 10.31 -3.31
C ALA A 71 -10.47 11.64 -4.05
N ARG A 72 -11.21 12.67 -3.66
CA ARG A 72 -11.22 13.99 -4.35
C ARG A 72 -9.83 14.59 -4.59
N PRO A 73 -8.89 14.57 -3.62
CA PRO A 73 -7.55 15.13 -3.83
C PRO A 73 -6.72 14.44 -4.91
N TYR A 74 -7.11 13.23 -5.32
CA TYR A 74 -6.34 12.37 -6.23
C TYR A 74 -6.92 12.26 -7.65
N VAL A 75 -8.05 12.90 -7.93
CA VAL A 75 -8.83 12.73 -9.20
C VAL A 75 -8.00 13.00 -10.45
N ASP A 76 -7.13 14.00 -10.40
CA ASP A 76 -6.23 14.38 -11.52
C ASP A 76 -4.75 14.12 -11.18
N GLY A 77 -4.50 13.27 -10.19
CA GLY A 77 -3.18 12.89 -9.75
C GLY A 77 -2.53 11.82 -10.62
N SER A 78 -1.54 11.17 -10.04
CA SER A 78 -0.85 10.04 -10.66
C SER A 78 -0.82 8.84 -9.70
N PHE A 79 -0.63 7.65 -10.25
CA PHE A 79 -0.52 6.43 -9.46
C PHE A 79 0.63 5.56 -9.94
N ALA A 80 1.14 4.73 -9.05
CA ALA A 80 2.00 3.60 -9.38
C ALA A 80 1.54 2.39 -8.57
N THR A 81 1.47 1.23 -9.22
CA THR A 81 1.16 -0.06 -8.60
C THR A 81 2.40 -0.92 -8.60
N VAL A 82 2.88 -1.26 -7.41
CA VAL A 82 4.04 -2.12 -7.20
C VAL A 82 3.56 -3.51 -6.79
N TYR A 83 3.95 -4.53 -7.54
CA TYR A 83 3.70 -5.92 -7.24
C TYR A 83 4.88 -6.50 -6.47
N LEU A 84 4.62 -7.00 -5.26
CA LEU A 84 5.57 -7.75 -4.46
C LEU A 84 5.27 -9.24 -4.59
N SER A 85 6.25 -10.02 -5.05
CA SER A 85 6.13 -11.48 -5.04
C SER A 85 6.45 -12.03 -3.63
N PRO A 86 6.03 -13.24 -3.26
CA PRO A 86 6.26 -13.78 -1.91
C PRO A 86 7.72 -13.81 -1.43
N ARG A 87 8.67 -13.79 -2.35
CA ARG A 87 10.11 -13.75 -2.05
C ARG A 87 10.67 -12.36 -1.77
N ASP A 88 9.94 -11.32 -2.20
CA ASP A 88 10.40 -9.95 -2.08
C ASP A 88 10.35 -9.47 -0.62
N TYR A 89 10.96 -8.36 -0.34
CA TYR A 89 10.89 -7.70 0.95
C TYR A 89 9.50 -7.07 1.11
N HIS A 90 8.82 -7.31 2.25
CA HIS A 90 7.41 -6.93 2.42
C HIS A 90 7.15 -5.77 3.37
N ARG A 91 8.18 -5.14 3.94
CA ARG A 91 7.95 -3.85 4.61
C ARG A 91 7.86 -2.75 3.56
N VAL A 92 6.86 -1.89 3.72
CA VAL A 92 6.61 -0.73 2.87
C VAL A 92 7.15 0.51 3.57
N HIS A 93 7.86 1.34 2.83
CA HIS A 93 8.48 2.58 3.30
C HIS A 93 7.81 3.81 2.68
N MET A 94 8.06 4.99 3.24
CA MET A 94 7.55 6.22 2.66
C MET A 94 8.27 6.55 1.36
N PRO A 95 7.55 6.92 0.29
CA PRO A 95 8.17 7.37 -0.95
C PRO A 95 8.80 8.77 -0.87
N LEU A 96 8.39 9.55 0.10
CA LEU A 96 8.90 10.89 0.43
C LEU A 96 8.43 11.24 1.84
N ALA A 97 9.07 12.22 2.46
CA ALA A 97 8.66 12.70 3.78
C ALA A 97 7.21 13.22 3.76
N GLY A 98 6.41 12.82 4.73
CA GLY A 98 5.00 13.19 4.81
C GLY A 98 4.43 13.10 6.21
N ARG A 99 3.37 13.84 6.46
CA ARG A 99 2.64 13.85 7.72
C ARG A 99 1.36 13.02 7.58
N LEU A 100 1.28 11.93 8.35
CA LEU A 100 0.09 11.08 8.36
C LEU A 100 -1.13 11.87 8.83
N GLN A 101 -2.21 11.81 8.08
CA GLN A 101 -3.49 12.44 8.38
C GLN A 101 -4.51 11.42 8.88
N ALA A 102 -4.63 10.31 8.18
CA ALA A 102 -5.60 9.27 8.52
C ALA A 102 -5.20 7.91 7.97
N THR A 103 -5.72 6.86 8.59
CA THR A 103 -5.74 5.52 8.01
C THR A 103 -7.17 5.03 7.83
N ALA A 104 -7.37 4.17 6.84
CA ALA A 104 -8.63 3.48 6.63
C ALA A 104 -8.38 1.99 6.33
N HIS A 105 -8.82 1.12 7.23
CA HIS A 105 -8.94 -0.30 6.94
C HIS A 105 -10.22 -0.53 6.14
N VAL A 106 -10.08 -0.94 4.90
CA VAL A 106 -11.19 -1.27 4.00
C VAL A 106 -11.29 -2.79 3.90
N PRO A 107 -12.34 -3.40 4.49
CA PRO A 107 -12.52 -4.86 4.41
C PRO A 107 -12.73 -5.33 2.99
N GLY A 108 -12.32 -6.56 2.70
CA GLY A 108 -12.46 -7.11 1.37
C GLY A 108 -12.15 -8.60 1.29
N ARG A 109 -11.89 -9.06 0.07
CA ARG A 109 -11.42 -10.41 -0.23
C ARG A 109 -9.89 -10.47 -0.13
N LEU A 110 -9.35 -11.66 -0.31
CA LEU A 110 -7.91 -11.93 -0.39
C LEU A 110 -7.61 -12.69 -1.68
N PHE A 111 -8.05 -12.13 -2.82
CA PHE A 111 -7.67 -12.70 -4.12
C PHE A 111 -6.16 -12.67 -4.28
N SER A 112 -5.59 -13.67 -4.95
CA SER A 112 -4.21 -13.58 -5.41
C SER A 112 -4.00 -12.32 -6.24
N VAL A 113 -2.89 -11.62 -6.02
CA VAL A 113 -2.49 -10.45 -6.80
C VAL A 113 -1.43 -10.78 -7.86
N ALA A 114 -1.25 -12.07 -8.16
CA ALA A 114 -0.38 -12.51 -9.25
C ALA A 114 -0.85 -11.93 -10.59
N PRO A 115 0.06 -11.67 -11.54
CA PRO A 115 -0.26 -10.99 -12.80
C PRO A 115 -1.46 -11.59 -13.54
N PHE A 116 -1.55 -12.92 -13.64
CA PHE A 116 -2.67 -13.60 -14.30
C PHE A 116 -4.02 -13.37 -13.61
N THR A 117 -4.04 -13.20 -12.27
CA THR A 117 -5.28 -12.91 -11.54
C THR A 117 -5.68 -11.45 -11.74
N VAL A 118 -4.71 -10.54 -11.78
CA VAL A 118 -4.94 -9.10 -12.06
C VAL A 118 -5.52 -8.89 -13.46
N GLU A 119 -5.12 -9.71 -14.43
CA GLU A 119 -5.68 -9.69 -15.80
C GLU A 119 -7.10 -10.28 -15.87
N ALA A 120 -7.43 -11.25 -15.03
CA ALA A 120 -8.68 -12.00 -15.09
C ALA A 120 -9.80 -11.44 -14.20
N VAL A 121 -9.45 -10.76 -13.09
CA VAL A 121 -10.43 -10.34 -12.07
C VAL A 121 -10.65 -8.83 -12.14
N PRO A 122 -11.83 -8.36 -12.57
CA PRO A 122 -12.13 -6.94 -12.60
C PRO A 122 -12.10 -6.30 -11.22
N ARG A 123 -11.51 -5.09 -11.14
CA ARG A 123 -11.43 -4.26 -9.92
C ARG A 123 -10.76 -4.97 -8.74
N LEU A 124 -9.80 -5.86 -9.01
CA LEU A 124 -9.22 -6.77 -8.03
C LEU A 124 -8.72 -6.01 -6.79
N PHE A 125 -7.89 -4.96 -6.99
CA PHE A 125 -7.30 -4.22 -5.88
C PHE A 125 -8.33 -3.46 -5.03
N ALA A 126 -9.41 -2.97 -5.66
CA ALA A 126 -10.52 -2.34 -4.95
C ALA A 126 -11.44 -3.35 -4.22
N ARG A 127 -11.31 -4.64 -4.52
CA ARG A 127 -12.10 -5.72 -3.88
C ARG A 127 -11.33 -6.43 -2.78
N ASN A 128 -10.01 -6.39 -2.79
CA ASN A 128 -9.20 -6.96 -1.72
C ASN A 128 -9.21 -6.08 -0.46
N GLU A 129 -9.08 -6.76 0.70
CA GLU A 129 -8.81 -6.09 1.97
C GLU A 129 -7.56 -5.23 1.85
N ARG A 130 -7.57 -4.04 2.42
CA ARG A 130 -6.46 -3.10 2.29
C ARG A 130 -6.43 -2.07 3.40
N LEU A 131 -5.23 -1.57 3.66
CA LEU A 131 -5.00 -0.39 4.48
C LEU A 131 -4.66 0.79 3.58
N VAL A 132 -5.40 1.87 3.71
CA VAL A 132 -5.16 3.16 3.05
C VAL A 132 -4.57 4.11 4.07
N CYS A 133 -3.41 4.67 3.78
CA CYS A 133 -2.75 5.69 4.61
C CYS A 133 -2.67 7.00 3.82
N HIS A 134 -3.27 8.05 4.35
CA HIS A 134 -3.30 9.38 3.74
C HIS A 134 -2.26 10.29 4.38
N PHE A 135 -1.42 10.90 3.55
CA PHE A 135 -0.34 11.79 3.98
C PHE A 135 -0.45 13.15 3.32
N ASP A 136 -0.12 14.19 4.06
CA ASP A 136 0.25 15.49 3.51
C ASP A 136 1.75 15.54 3.30
N THR A 137 2.18 15.93 2.11
CA THR A 137 3.58 16.02 1.72
C THR A 137 3.88 17.36 1.07
N ALA A 138 5.17 17.65 0.85
CA ALA A 138 5.58 18.85 0.12
C ALA A 138 5.07 18.90 -1.34
N LEU A 139 4.74 17.72 -1.91
CA LEU A 139 4.18 17.59 -3.27
C LEU A 139 2.64 17.54 -3.29
N GLY A 140 2.00 17.76 -2.15
CA GLY A 140 0.56 17.63 -1.98
C GLY A 140 0.15 16.29 -1.34
N PRO A 141 -1.16 15.94 -1.39
CA PRO A 141 -1.67 14.74 -0.77
C PRO A 141 -1.18 13.46 -1.45
N VAL A 142 -0.70 12.51 -0.66
CA VAL A 142 -0.26 11.18 -1.12
C VAL A 142 -1.00 10.10 -0.35
N ALA A 143 -1.46 9.07 -1.05
CA ALA A 143 -2.03 7.87 -0.45
C ALA A 143 -1.12 6.67 -0.70
N VAL A 144 -0.71 5.99 0.37
CA VAL A 144 -0.06 4.67 0.29
C VAL A 144 -1.11 3.62 0.60
N VAL A 145 -1.34 2.71 -0.34
CA VAL A 145 -2.37 1.67 -0.23
C VAL A 145 -1.71 0.30 -0.20
N MET A 146 -1.78 -0.36 0.94
CA MET A 146 -1.28 -1.72 1.13
C MET A 146 -2.44 -2.70 0.93
N VAL A 147 -2.38 -3.45 -0.16
CA VAL A 147 -3.44 -4.38 -0.57
C VAL A 147 -3.08 -5.80 -0.13
N GLY A 148 -3.97 -6.41 0.65
CA GLY A 148 -3.86 -7.81 1.05
C GLY A 148 -4.01 -8.77 -0.12
N ALA A 149 -3.58 -10.01 0.07
CA ALA A 149 -3.62 -11.06 -0.94
C ALA A 149 -3.80 -12.43 -0.29
N LEU A 150 -3.83 -13.49 -1.09
CA LEU A 150 -4.08 -14.86 -0.63
C LEU A 150 -3.19 -15.29 0.57
N LEU A 151 -1.93 -14.87 0.59
CA LEU A 151 -0.97 -15.18 1.66
C LEU A 151 -0.66 -13.96 2.55
N VAL A 152 -1.30 -12.82 2.31
CA VAL A 152 -1.02 -11.56 2.99
C VAL A 152 -2.32 -11.02 3.58
N SER A 153 -2.49 -11.25 4.87
CA SER A 153 -3.56 -10.71 5.69
C SER A 153 -2.95 -10.17 6.98
N GLY A 154 -3.42 -9.03 7.44
CA GLY A 154 -2.83 -8.33 8.55
C GLY A 154 -1.80 -7.29 8.11
N VAL A 155 -1.92 -6.10 8.67
CA VAL A 155 -1.01 -4.99 8.45
C VAL A 155 -0.71 -4.33 9.79
N GLU A 156 0.57 -4.16 10.06
CA GLU A 156 1.06 -3.38 11.19
C GLU A 156 1.78 -2.13 10.69
N THR A 157 1.64 -1.05 11.43
CA THR A 157 2.33 0.21 11.15
C THR A 157 3.19 0.63 12.34
N VAL A 158 4.26 1.37 12.08
CA VAL A 158 5.17 1.86 13.12
C VAL A 158 4.51 2.88 14.06
N TRP A 159 3.40 3.49 13.65
CA TRP A 159 2.67 4.50 14.41
C TRP A 159 1.42 3.98 15.12
N GLY A 160 0.79 2.91 14.64
CA GLY A 160 -0.50 2.42 15.14
C GLY A 160 -0.50 0.96 15.57
N GLY A 161 0.62 0.25 15.43
CA GLY A 161 0.67 -1.19 15.65
C GLY A 161 -0.23 -1.93 14.67
N VAL A 162 -1.04 -2.87 15.14
CA VAL A 162 -1.97 -3.65 14.32
C VAL A 162 -3.10 -2.77 13.81
N GLU A 163 -3.07 -2.47 12.52
CA GLU A 163 -4.13 -1.75 11.80
C GLU A 163 -5.16 -2.70 11.18
N ILE A 164 -4.69 -3.80 10.61
CA ILE A 164 -5.52 -4.89 10.13
C ILE A 164 -5.13 -6.15 10.90
N PRO A 165 -6.03 -6.70 11.72
CA PRO A 165 -5.76 -7.97 12.40
C PRO A 165 -5.65 -9.11 11.38
N PRO A 166 -4.77 -10.11 11.61
CA PRO A 166 -4.47 -11.16 10.65
C PRO A 166 -5.63 -12.13 10.36
N TYR A 167 -6.67 -12.13 11.17
CA TYR A 167 -7.81 -13.02 11.01
C TYR A 167 -9.11 -12.31 11.35
N GLY A 168 -10.00 -12.31 10.40
CA GLY A 168 -11.35 -11.80 10.56
C GLY A 168 -11.57 -10.53 9.73
N PRO A 169 -12.22 -10.66 8.56
CA PRO A 169 -12.60 -9.51 7.77
C PRO A 169 -13.55 -8.64 8.58
N GLY A 170 -13.18 -7.41 8.77
CA GLY A 170 -14.09 -6.39 9.25
C GLY A 170 -15.33 -6.35 8.34
N LYS A 171 -16.47 -5.99 8.90
CA LYS A 171 -17.72 -5.83 8.12
C LYS A 171 -17.93 -4.40 7.63
N ARG A 172 -17.12 -3.47 8.09
CA ARG A 172 -17.22 -2.03 7.79
C ARG A 172 -15.84 -1.40 7.74
N ILE A 173 -15.74 -0.29 7.01
CA ILE A 173 -14.52 0.52 6.97
C ILE A 173 -14.27 1.11 8.35
N LEU A 174 -13.05 0.91 8.86
CA LEU A 174 -12.58 1.50 10.10
C LEU A 174 -11.59 2.62 9.76
N ARG A 175 -11.87 3.81 10.24
CA ARG A 175 -11.00 4.98 10.06
C ARG A 175 -10.38 5.39 11.37
N ARG A 176 -9.11 5.82 11.31
CA ARG A 176 -8.39 6.44 12.41
C ARG A 176 -7.86 7.80 11.96
N ASP A 177 -8.11 8.81 12.74
CA ASP A 177 -7.60 10.16 12.54
C ASP A 177 -6.26 10.32 13.26
N TYR A 178 -5.24 10.74 12.53
CA TYR A 178 -3.90 11.02 13.01
C TYR A 178 -3.49 12.49 12.84
N SER A 179 -4.41 13.35 12.38
CA SER A 179 -4.14 14.77 12.10
C SER A 179 -3.51 15.47 13.32
N GLY A 180 -2.33 16.03 13.12
CA GLY A 180 -1.59 16.76 14.18
C GLY A 180 -1.04 15.90 15.32
N ARG A 181 -1.16 14.57 15.29
CA ARG A 181 -0.76 13.67 16.38
C ARG A 181 0.64 13.09 16.22
N LEU A 182 1.14 13.03 14.99
CA LEU A 182 2.43 12.43 14.67
C LEU A 182 3.36 13.45 13.99
N PRO A 183 4.69 13.34 14.20
CA PRO A 183 5.66 14.07 13.39
C PRO A 183 5.59 13.64 11.92
N ALA A 184 6.35 14.31 11.06
CA ALA A 184 6.56 13.82 9.70
C ALA A 184 7.26 12.45 9.74
N ILE A 185 6.88 11.57 8.81
CA ILE A 185 7.49 10.25 8.63
C ILE A 185 8.38 10.36 7.39
N GLU A 186 9.65 9.94 7.54
CA GLU A 186 10.68 9.98 6.50
C GLU A 186 10.91 8.59 5.89
#